data_844faf0a48169f0e268092ff75665107
#
_entry.id   844faf0a48169f0e268092ff75665107
#
_cell.length_a   1.000
_cell.length_b   1.000
_cell.length_c   1.000
_cell.angle_alpha   90.00
_cell.angle_beta   90.00
_cell.angle_gamma   90.00
#
_symmetry.space_group_name_H-M   'P 1'
#
loop_
_entity.id
_entity.type
_entity.pdbx_description
1 polymer ?
#
loop_
_entity_poly.entity_id
_entity_poly.type
_entity_poly.pdbx_seq_one_letter_code
_entity_poly.pdbx_strand_id
1 'polypeptide(L)'
;LINTAVDVINEVGDIREVTLTQIAKEAGVSPATAYNHFPDRMEDVFSAIVHSKMDVAANMGATLADNSLSVVDKLKQIPVTYAENLISLGYTGKVLIIQMFNLVNVNKWLDQDPVQAITALLSNSEEYKDRADEIAVNMATAFRGAMFEYALNIGDHELFNRYSEEFFLKTSENLVENILKQY
;
A
#
# COMPACT_ATOMS: atom_id res chain seq x y z
N LEU A 1 -19.48 5.87 -0.66
CA LEU A 1 -18.69 6.26 -1.85
C LEU A 1 -17.37 5.48 -1.94
N ILE A 2 -16.54 5.40 -0.88
CA ILE A 2 -15.20 4.75 -0.95
C ILE A 2 -15.35 3.24 -1.24
N ASN A 3 -16.18 2.52 -0.50
CA ASN A 3 -16.40 1.09 -0.75
C ASN A 3 -16.97 0.85 -2.16
N THR A 4 -17.98 1.65 -2.54
CA THR A 4 -18.56 1.59 -3.89
C THR A 4 -17.52 1.89 -4.97
N ALA A 5 -16.58 2.80 -4.73
CA ALA A 5 -15.48 3.06 -5.67
C ALA A 5 -14.61 1.83 -5.88
N VAL A 6 -14.24 1.13 -4.80
CA VAL A 6 -13.47 -0.13 -4.88
C VAL A 6 -14.25 -1.18 -5.68
N ASP A 7 -15.55 -1.35 -5.39
CA ASP A 7 -16.41 -2.33 -6.08
C ASP A 7 -16.49 -2.02 -7.58
N VAL A 8 -16.76 -0.76 -7.95
CA VAL A 8 -16.85 -0.32 -9.36
C VAL A 8 -15.51 -0.51 -10.09
N ILE A 9 -14.38 -0.14 -9.46
CA ILE A 9 -13.06 -0.30 -10.08
C ILE A 9 -12.76 -1.79 -10.32
N ASN A 10 -13.08 -2.65 -9.37
CA ASN A 10 -12.86 -4.10 -9.50
C ASN A 10 -13.77 -4.72 -10.56
N GLU A 11 -15.06 -4.30 -10.62
CA GLU A 11 -16.04 -4.82 -11.58
C GLU A 11 -15.70 -4.42 -13.03
N VAL A 12 -15.31 -3.15 -13.25
CA VAL A 12 -14.96 -2.63 -14.58
C VAL A 12 -13.64 -3.25 -15.08
N GLY A 13 -12.65 -3.44 -14.18
CA GLY A 13 -11.36 -4.05 -14.52
C GLY A 13 -10.46 -3.22 -15.46
N ASP A 14 -10.87 -2.00 -15.81
CA ASP A 14 -10.06 -1.01 -16.53
C ASP A 14 -10.28 0.39 -15.94
N ILE A 15 -9.28 0.88 -15.22
CA ILE A 15 -9.38 2.17 -14.54
C ILE A 15 -9.65 3.35 -15.48
N ARG A 16 -9.28 3.23 -16.75
CA ARG A 16 -9.50 4.29 -17.77
C ARG A 16 -10.97 4.46 -18.11
N GLU A 17 -11.79 3.43 -17.86
CA GLU A 17 -13.23 3.42 -18.11
C GLU A 17 -14.04 3.81 -16.87
N VAL A 18 -13.41 3.91 -15.69
CA VAL A 18 -14.08 4.30 -14.45
C VAL A 18 -14.20 5.81 -14.33
N THR A 19 -15.40 6.27 -14.00
CA THR A 19 -15.69 7.70 -13.81
C THR A 19 -16.31 7.96 -12.43
N LEU A 20 -16.08 9.15 -11.87
CA LEU A 20 -16.71 9.58 -10.62
C LEU A 20 -18.25 9.61 -10.73
N THR A 21 -18.80 9.92 -11.91
CA THR A 21 -20.25 9.88 -12.17
C THR A 21 -20.82 8.46 -12.04
N GLN A 22 -20.10 7.45 -12.54
CA GLN A 22 -20.47 6.05 -12.40
C GLN A 22 -20.45 5.62 -10.94
N ILE A 23 -19.38 5.95 -10.20
CA ILE A 23 -19.27 5.68 -8.77
C ILE A 23 -20.43 6.35 -8.00
N ALA A 24 -20.75 7.60 -8.32
CA ALA A 24 -21.88 8.32 -7.71
C ALA A 24 -23.22 7.60 -7.94
N LYS A 25 -23.47 7.16 -9.16
CA LYS A 25 -24.69 6.45 -9.53
C LYS A 25 -24.82 5.14 -8.74
N GLU A 26 -23.77 4.33 -8.69
CA GLU A 26 -23.77 3.05 -7.95
C GLU A 26 -23.88 3.26 -6.43
N ALA A 27 -23.32 4.36 -5.90
CA ALA A 27 -23.47 4.76 -4.49
C ALA A 27 -24.83 5.37 -4.14
N GLY A 28 -25.73 5.59 -5.13
CA GLY A 28 -27.03 6.20 -4.91
C GLY A 28 -26.98 7.69 -4.53
N VAL A 29 -25.93 8.40 -4.92
CA VAL A 29 -25.77 9.85 -4.66
C VAL A 29 -25.77 10.65 -5.97
N SER A 30 -26.06 11.96 -5.87
CA SER A 30 -25.98 12.81 -7.05
C SER A 30 -24.53 12.99 -7.51
N PRO A 31 -24.28 13.16 -8.83
CA PRO A 31 -22.94 13.52 -9.31
C PRO A 31 -22.40 14.79 -8.62
N ALA A 32 -23.23 15.78 -8.36
CA ALA A 32 -22.82 16.99 -7.65
C ALA A 32 -22.30 16.68 -6.23
N THR A 33 -22.94 15.75 -5.53
CA THR A 33 -22.50 15.31 -4.21
C THR A 33 -21.11 14.65 -4.31
N ALA A 34 -20.90 13.77 -5.29
CA ALA A 34 -19.61 13.10 -5.47
C ALA A 34 -18.49 14.10 -5.83
N TYR A 35 -18.74 15.06 -6.71
CA TYR A 35 -17.76 16.10 -7.05
C TYR A 35 -17.47 17.06 -5.90
N ASN A 36 -18.42 17.27 -4.98
CA ASN A 36 -18.15 18.05 -3.76
C ASN A 36 -17.24 17.30 -2.78
N HIS A 37 -17.35 15.95 -2.72
CA HIS A 37 -16.47 15.13 -1.89
C HIS A 37 -15.09 14.90 -2.52
N PHE A 38 -15.02 14.84 -3.84
CA PHE A 38 -13.82 14.51 -4.62
C PHE A 38 -13.59 15.55 -5.72
N PRO A 39 -13.20 16.79 -5.35
CA PRO A 39 -13.00 17.88 -6.31
C PRO A 39 -11.92 17.57 -7.35
N ASP A 40 -10.83 16.89 -6.97
CA ASP A 40 -9.78 16.41 -7.87
C ASP A 40 -10.13 15.05 -8.51
N ARG A 41 -11.43 14.68 -8.50
CA ARG A 41 -12.00 13.49 -9.16
C ARG A 41 -11.37 12.18 -8.68
N MET A 42 -10.82 11.39 -9.62
CA MET A 42 -10.28 10.06 -9.30
C MET A 42 -9.02 10.13 -8.42
N GLU A 43 -8.26 11.21 -8.46
CA GLU A 43 -7.11 11.40 -7.57
C GLU A 43 -7.54 11.45 -6.10
N ASP A 44 -8.61 12.19 -5.79
CA ASP A 44 -9.16 12.23 -4.42
C ASP A 44 -9.81 10.89 -4.02
N VAL A 45 -10.42 10.18 -4.97
CA VAL A 45 -10.96 8.83 -4.72
C VAL A 45 -9.84 7.87 -4.33
N PHE A 46 -8.72 7.87 -5.05
CA PHE A 46 -7.56 7.03 -4.73
C PHE A 46 -6.96 7.40 -3.37
N SER A 47 -6.78 8.70 -3.11
CA SER A 47 -6.34 9.19 -1.80
C SER A 47 -7.25 8.70 -0.67
N ALA A 48 -8.56 8.82 -0.83
CA ALA A 48 -9.53 8.38 0.16
C ALA A 48 -9.52 6.85 0.36
N ILE A 49 -9.31 6.05 -0.70
CA ILE A 49 -9.15 4.59 -0.58
C ILE A 49 -7.89 4.27 0.23
N VAL A 50 -6.75 4.92 -0.07
CA VAL A 50 -5.49 4.71 0.66
C VAL A 50 -5.68 5.04 2.14
N HIS A 51 -6.18 6.22 2.48
CA HIS A 51 -6.42 6.62 3.87
C HIS A 51 -7.42 5.70 4.59
N SER A 52 -8.46 5.22 3.90
CA SER A 52 -9.50 4.38 4.52
C SER A 52 -9.10 2.91 4.66
N LYS A 53 -8.30 2.36 3.74
CA LYS A 53 -8.02 0.93 3.65
C LYS A 53 -6.58 0.56 3.96
N MET A 54 -5.67 1.53 3.86
CA MET A 54 -4.24 1.31 4.03
C MET A 54 -3.66 2.11 5.20
N ASP A 55 -4.49 2.57 6.12
CA ASP A 55 -4.04 3.25 7.33
C ASP A 55 -3.26 2.25 8.21
N VAL A 56 -1.96 2.20 7.97
CA VAL A 56 -1.03 1.34 8.70
C VAL A 56 -0.90 1.77 10.15
N ALA A 57 -1.00 3.07 10.42
CA ALA A 57 -0.92 3.56 11.79
C ALA A 57 -2.11 3.02 12.63
N ALA A 58 -3.32 3.02 12.07
CA ALA A 58 -4.48 2.42 12.72
C ALA A 58 -4.37 0.88 12.81
N ASN A 59 -3.93 0.23 11.73
CA ASN A 59 -3.85 -1.24 11.66
C ASN A 59 -2.69 -1.80 12.47
N MET A 60 -1.57 -1.07 12.58
CA MET A 60 -0.34 -1.52 13.23
C MET A 60 -0.07 -0.83 14.57
N GLY A 61 -0.86 0.16 14.97
CA GLY A 61 -0.61 0.90 16.20
C GLY A 61 -0.49 0.00 17.43
N ALA A 62 -1.33 -1.03 17.54
CA ALA A 62 -1.26 -2.02 18.61
C ALA A 62 0.03 -2.84 18.55
N THR A 63 0.42 -3.32 17.37
CA THR A 63 1.66 -4.09 17.14
C THR A 63 2.90 -3.25 17.45
N LEU A 64 2.94 -2.01 16.97
CA LEU A 64 4.07 -1.11 17.22
C LEU A 64 4.20 -0.74 18.70
N ALA A 65 3.07 -0.65 19.42
CA ALA A 65 3.03 -0.37 20.86
C ALA A 65 3.30 -1.61 21.73
N ASP A 66 3.27 -2.83 21.17
CA ASP A 66 3.47 -4.06 21.94
C ASP A 66 4.95 -4.21 22.33
N ASN A 67 5.23 -4.03 23.62
CA ASN A 67 6.59 -4.16 24.17
C ASN A 67 7.05 -5.61 24.31
N SER A 68 6.20 -6.61 24.12
CA SER A 68 6.56 -8.02 24.11
C SER A 68 7.19 -8.47 22.80
N LEU A 69 6.97 -7.73 21.72
CA LEU A 69 7.53 -8.01 20.40
C LEU A 69 8.91 -7.38 20.23
N SER A 70 9.84 -8.14 19.65
CA SER A 70 11.12 -7.60 19.24
C SER A 70 10.98 -6.54 18.12
N VAL A 71 11.98 -5.69 17.95
CA VAL A 71 12.02 -4.72 16.83
C VAL A 71 11.91 -5.46 15.49
N VAL A 72 12.58 -6.59 15.35
CA VAL A 72 12.55 -7.41 14.12
C VAL A 72 11.14 -7.96 13.85
N ASP A 73 10.45 -8.46 14.89
CA ASP A 73 9.08 -8.97 14.71
C ASP A 73 8.11 -7.88 14.33
N LYS A 74 8.25 -6.68 14.90
CA LYS A 74 7.46 -5.50 14.49
C LYS A 74 7.72 -5.14 13.03
N LEU A 75 9.00 -5.09 12.62
CA LEU A 75 9.38 -4.77 11.24
C LEU A 75 8.85 -5.78 10.23
N LYS A 76 8.84 -7.08 10.55
CA LYS A 76 8.30 -8.14 9.68
C LYS A 76 6.82 -7.95 9.37
N GLN A 77 6.06 -7.44 10.32
CA GLN A 77 4.61 -7.27 10.13
C GLN A 77 4.27 -6.11 9.19
N ILE A 78 5.14 -5.09 9.05
CA ILE A 78 4.87 -3.93 8.21
C ILE A 78 4.63 -4.33 6.74
N PRO A 79 5.58 -4.96 6.02
CA PRO A 79 5.38 -5.32 4.62
C PRO A 79 4.26 -6.35 4.42
N VAL A 80 4.06 -7.26 5.37
CA VAL A 80 2.99 -8.27 5.32
C VAL A 80 1.63 -7.61 5.38
N THR A 81 1.40 -6.74 6.38
CA THR A 81 0.13 -6.02 6.53
C THR A 81 -0.19 -5.17 5.29
N TYR A 82 0.81 -4.48 4.73
CA TYR A 82 0.62 -3.74 3.49
C TYR A 82 0.26 -4.65 2.31
N ALA A 83 0.95 -5.79 2.17
CA ALA A 83 0.68 -6.73 1.10
C ALA A 83 -0.74 -7.32 1.21
N GLU A 84 -1.16 -7.75 2.40
CA GLU A 84 -2.49 -8.26 2.66
C GLU A 84 -3.58 -7.22 2.34
N ASN A 85 -3.39 -5.97 2.76
CA ASN A 85 -4.32 -4.89 2.45
C ASN A 85 -4.42 -4.64 0.94
N LEU A 86 -3.29 -4.59 0.22
CA LEU A 86 -3.29 -4.42 -1.23
C LEU A 86 -3.97 -5.58 -1.96
N ILE A 87 -3.68 -6.82 -1.54
CA ILE A 87 -4.30 -8.03 -2.09
C ILE A 87 -5.81 -8.01 -1.85
N SER A 88 -6.25 -7.64 -0.65
CA SER A 88 -7.68 -7.58 -0.30
C SER A 88 -8.49 -6.59 -1.17
N LEU A 89 -7.83 -5.60 -1.76
CA LEU A 89 -8.43 -4.64 -2.68
C LEU A 89 -8.56 -5.17 -4.12
N GLY A 90 -7.99 -6.35 -4.44
CA GLY A 90 -8.05 -6.94 -5.77
C GLY A 90 -7.39 -6.06 -6.85
N TYR A 91 -8.09 -5.87 -7.99
CA TYR A 91 -7.62 -5.01 -9.08
C TYR A 91 -7.35 -3.57 -8.62
N THR A 92 -8.18 -3.03 -7.72
CA THR A 92 -7.98 -1.69 -7.14
C THR A 92 -6.62 -1.57 -6.45
N GLY A 93 -6.14 -2.58 -5.72
CA GLY A 93 -4.83 -2.59 -5.09
C GLY A 93 -3.69 -2.41 -6.10
N LYS A 94 -3.75 -3.12 -7.22
CA LYS A 94 -2.78 -2.97 -8.31
C LYS A 94 -2.82 -1.58 -8.96
N VAL A 95 -4.04 -1.05 -9.17
CA VAL A 95 -4.24 0.32 -9.67
C VAL A 95 -3.62 1.34 -8.74
N LEU A 96 -3.84 1.24 -7.43
CA LEU A 96 -3.27 2.15 -6.44
C LEU A 96 -1.73 2.17 -6.51
N ILE A 97 -1.09 1.00 -6.62
CA ILE A 97 0.38 0.92 -6.75
C ILE A 97 0.83 1.70 -8.00
N ILE A 98 0.20 1.47 -9.15
CA ILE A 98 0.56 2.15 -10.41
C ILE A 98 0.34 3.66 -10.28
N GLN A 99 -0.75 4.09 -9.68
CA GLN A 99 -1.05 5.50 -9.48
C GLN A 99 -0.05 6.16 -8.52
N MET A 100 0.41 5.47 -7.48
CA MET A 100 1.47 5.98 -6.59
C MET A 100 2.76 6.31 -7.34
N PHE A 101 3.14 5.53 -8.36
CA PHE A 101 4.31 5.82 -9.20
C PHE A 101 4.07 6.94 -10.21
N ASN A 102 2.82 7.18 -10.61
CA ASN A 102 2.46 8.23 -11.58
C ASN A 102 2.24 9.60 -10.93
N LEU A 103 2.09 9.67 -9.62
CA LEU A 103 1.74 10.93 -8.95
C LEU A 103 2.94 11.84 -8.74
N VAL A 104 2.77 13.07 -9.20
CA VAL A 104 3.67 14.19 -8.89
C VAL A 104 3.60 14.59 -7.41
N ASN A 105 2.52 14.18 -6.70
CA ASN A 105 2.24 14.55 -5.31
C ASN A 105 1.95 13.31 -4.42
N VAL A 106 2.93 12.44 -4.26
CA VAL A 106 2.85 11.30 -3.30
C VAL A 106 2.49 11.76 -1.88
N ASN A 107 2.88 13.00 -1.51
CA ASN A 107 2.59 13.59 -0.21
C ASN A 107 1.09 13.74 0.11
N LYS A 108 0.20 13.75 -0.88
CA LYS A 108 -1.26 13.73 -0.66
C LYS A 108 -1.76 12.36 -0.16
N TRP A 109 -1.00 11.30 -0.38
CA TRP A 109 -1.42 9.92 -0.13
C TRP A 109 -0.77 9.29 1.09
N LEU A 110 0.36 9.82 1.53
CA LEU A 110 1.12 9.30 2.64
C LEU A 110 1.28 10.41 3.70
N ASP A 111 0.63 10.26 4.83
CA ASP A 111 0.77 11.19 5.97
C ASP A 111 2.15 11.12 6.61
N GLN A 112 2.88 10.02 6.41
CA GLN A 112 4.21 9.80 6.97
C GLN A 112 5.11 9.07 5.96
N ASP A 113 6.39 9.41 5.96
CA ASP A 113 7.39 8.66 5.21
C ASP A 113 7.62 7.29 5.88
N PRO A 114 7.35 6.16 5.20
CA PRO A 114 7.59 4.83 5.74
C PRO A 114 9.04 4.60 6.19
N VAL A 115 10.01 5.24 5.53
CA VAL A 115 11.42 5.17 5.91
C VAL A 115 11.63 5.72 7.32
N GLN A 116 11.03 6.86 7.65
CA GLN A 116 11.15 7.46 8.98
C GLN A 116 10.59 6.54 10.08
N ALA A 117 9.46 5.90 9.83
CA ALA A 117 8.86 4.97 10.79
C ALA A 117 9.76 3.74 11.03
N ILE A 118 10.32 3.17 9.97
CA ILE A 118 11.25 2.03 10.04
C ILE A 118 12.54 2.45 10.75
N THR A 119 13.11 3.61 10.40
CA THR A 119 14.31 4.17 11.06
C THR A 119 14.08 4.35 12.56
N ALA A 120 12.93 4.91 12.96
CA ALA A 120 12.61 5.09 14.36
C ALA A 120 12.55 3.76 15.13
N LEU A 121 12.00 2.70 14.54
CA LEU A 121 11.99 1.36 15.13
C LEU A 121 13.40 0.80 15.27
N LEU A 122 14.22 0.87 14.22
CA LEU A 122 15.59 0.35 14.20
C LEU A 122 16.51 1.10 15.16
N SER A 123 16.30 2.40 15.34
CA SER A 123 17.08 3.23 16.29
C SER A 123 16.89 2.81 17.74
N ASN A 124 15.83 2.05 18.06
CA ASN A 124 15.62 1.46 19.40
C ASN A 124 16.28 0.08 19.56
N SER A 125 16.95 -0.44 18.54
CA SER A 125 17.69 -1.71 18.60
C SER A 125 19.16 -1.49 18.81
N GLU A 126 19.76 -2.10 19.83
CA GLU A 126 21.22 -2.02 20.06
C GLU A 126 22.02 -2.58 18.88
N GLU A 127 21.46 -3.52 18.14
CA GLU A 127 22.11 -4.21 17.01
C GLU A 127 22.11 -3.36 15.74
N TYR A 128 21.02 -2.59 15.49
CA TYR A 128 20.81 -1.93 14.18
C TYR A 128 20.86 -0.41 14.24
N LYS A 129 20.91 0.21 15.43
CA LYS A 129 20.77 1.67 15.61
C LYS A 129 21.76 2.51 14.79
N ASP A 130 23.01 2.03 14.66
CA ASP A 130 24.09 2.78 13.97
C ASP A 130 23.92 2.77 12.44
N ARG A 131 23.07 1.88 11.90
CA ARG A 131 22.77 1.74 10.47
C ARG A 131 21.28 1.84 10.16
N ALA A 132 20.48 2.37 11.08
CA ALA A 132 19.03 2.39 11.01
C ALA A 132 18.49 3.02 9.71
N ASP A 133 19.04 4.16 9.29
CA ASP A 133 18.64 4.87 8.07
C ASP A 133 18.94 4.03 6.82
N GLU A 134 20.12 3.45 6.71
CA GLU A 134 20.53 2.64 5.57
C GLU A 134 19.64 1.41 5.44
N ILE A 135 19.39 0.70 6.55
CA ILE A 135 18.54 -0.48 6.59
C ILE A 135 17.10 -0.10 6.20
N ALA A 136 16.58 1.00 6.74
CA ALA A 136 15.22 1.47 6.45
C ALA A 136 15.03 1.81 4.96
N VAL A 137 16.00 2.49 4.35
CA VAL A 137 15.99 2.80 2.91
C VAL A 137 16.00 1.53 2.07
N ASN A 138 16.82 0.53 2.44
CA ASN A 138 16.89 -0.74 1.72
C ASN A 138 15.60 -1.55 1.86
N MET A 139 14.99 -1.58 3.04
CA MET A 139 13.69 -2.23 3.26
C MET A 139 12.59 -1.56 2.42
N ALA A 140 12.48 -0.24 2.47
CA ALA A 140 11.48 0.49 1.71
C ALA A 140 11.67 0.32 0.19
N THR A 141 12.92 0.32 -0.28
CA THR A 141 13.24 0.12 -1.70
C THR A 141 12.88 -1.29 -2.17
N ALA A 142 13.24 -2.31 -1.40
CA ALA A 142 12.90 -3.70 -1.74
C ALA A 142 11.38 -3.93 -1.74
N PHE A 143 10.66 -3.36 -0.77
CA PHE A 143 9.21 -3.49 -0.70
C PHE A 143 8.52 -2.78 -1.87
N ARG A 144 8.96 -1.57 -2.24
CA ARG A 144 8.46 -0.88 -3.44
C ARG A 144 8.69 -1.69 -4.71
N GLY A 145 9.84 -2.36 -4.83
CA GLY A 145 10.10 -3.30 -5.92
C GLY A 145 9.10 -4.45 -5.96
N ALA A 146 8.84 -5.09 -4.82
CA ALA A 146 7.86 -6.17 -4.71
C ALA A 146 6.43 -5.72 -5.04
N MET A 147 6.03 -4.53 -4.58
CA MET A 147 4.74 -3.91 -4.94
C MET A 147 4.63 -3.70 -6.45
N PHE A 148 5.67 -3.16 -7.07
CA PHE A 148 5.68 -2.91 -8.51
C PHE A 148 5.56 -4.20 -9.32
N GLU A 149 6.31 -5.26 -8.95
CA GLU A 149 6.20 -6.57 -9.59
C GLU A 149 4.80 -7.17 -9.46
N TYR A 150 4.17 -7.05 -8.26
CA TYR A 150 2.77 -7.47 -8.07
C TYR A 150 1.81 -6.68 -8.99
N ALA A 151 2.01 -5.37 -9.14
CA ALA A 151 1.18 -4.54 -10.00
C ALA A 151 1.35 -4.83 -11.50
N LEU A 152 2.50 -5.37 -11.94
CA LEU A 152 2.70 -5.78 -13.33
C LEU A 152 1.72 -6.89 -13.78
N ASN A 153 1.18 -7.68 -12.85
CA ASN A 153 0.16 -8.70 -13.13
C ASN A 153 -1.27 -8.12 -13.19
N ILE A 154 -1.43 -6.87 -13.62
CA ILE A 154 -2.73 -6.18 -13.63
C ILE A 154 -3.69 -6.70 -14.71
N GLY A 155 -3.21 -7.37 -15.74
CA GLY A 155 -4.01 -7.86 -16.86
C GLY A 155 -4.02 -9.38 -17.00
N ASP A 156 -3.66 -10.14 -15.97
CA ASP A 156 -3.53 -11.62 -16.01
C ASP A 156 -2.69 -12.12 -17.22
N HIS A 157 -1.67 -11.35 -17.56
CA HIS A 157 -0.82 -11.68 -18.69
C HIS A 157 0.11 -12.84 -18.34
N GLU A 158 0.17 -13.89 -19.16
CA GLU A 158 0.97 -15.10 -18.92
C GLU A 158 2.44 -14.82 -18.56
N LEU A 159 3.04 -13.78 -19.15
CA LEU A 159 4.42 -13.37 -18.88
C LEU A 159 4.64 -12.94 -17.42
N PHE A 160 3.60 -12.50 -16.73
CA PHE A 160 3.66 -11.96 -15.37
C PHE A 160 2.99 -12.87 -14.32
N ASN A 161 2.56 -14.09 -14.68
CA ASN A 161 1.94 -15.04 -13.74
C ASN A 161 2.81 -15.36 -12.52
N ARG A 162 4.13 -15.22 -12.63
CA ARG A 162 5.06 -15.37 -11.49
C ARG A 162 4.88 -14.31 -10.41
N TYR A 163 4.23 -13.18 -10.69
CA TYR A 163 3.96 -12.09 -9.75
C TYR A 163 2.56 -12.22 -9.13
N SER A 164 2.20 -13.45 -8.75
CA SER A 164 0.94 -13.76 -8.09
C SER A 164 0.84 -13.12 -6.70
N GLU A 165 -0.36 -13.12 -6.14
CA GLU A 165 -0.62 -12.71 -4.75
C GLU A 165 0.22 -13.52 -3.76
N GLU A 166 0.31 -14.85 -3.96
CA GLU A 166 1.14 -15.73 -3.16
C GLU A 166 2.62 -15.34 -3.21
N PHE A 167 3.14 -15.03 -4.41
CA PHE A 167 4.51 -14.56 -4.56
C PHE A 167 4.75 -13.25 -3.84
N PHE A 168 3.82 -12.28 -3.96
CA PHE A 168 3.92 -10.98 -3.31
C PHE A 168 3.90 -11.11 -1.78
N LEU A 169 2.97 -11.91 -1.24
CA LEU A 169 2.88 -12.16 0.20
C LEU A 169 4.16 -12.82 0.73
N LYS A 170 4.60 -13.91 0.09
CA LYS A 170 5.81 -14.63 0.48
C LYS A 170 7.08 -13.76 0.39
N THR A 171 7.17 -12.89 -0.61
CA THR A 171 8.27 -11.93 -0.72
C THR A 171 8.24 -10.94 0.43
N SER A 172 7.06 -10.45 0.80
CA SER A 172 6.86 -9.52 1.92
C SER A 172 7.21 -10.17 3.27
N GLU A 173 6.82 -11.43 3.49
CA GLU A 173 7.15 -12.20 4.70
C GLU A 173 8.67 -12.35 4.92
N ASN A 174 9.43 -12.57 3.84
CA ASN A 174 10.87 -12.83 3.92
C ASN A 174 11.74 -11.56 3.77
N LEU A 175 11.14 -10.44 3.41
CA LEU A 175 11.87 -9.22 3.05
C LEU A 175 12.79 -8.74 4.16
N VAL A 176 12.26 -8.60 5.37
CA VAL A 176 12.99 -8.05 6.51
C VAL A 176 14.18 -8.93 6.88
N GLU A 177 13.98 -10.25 6.99
CA GLU A 177 15.06 -11.20 7.32
C GLU A 177 16.15 -11.22 6.25
N ASN A 178 15.76 -11.16 4.96
CA ASN A 178 16.72 -11.19 3.88
C ASN A 178 17.58 -9.92 3.82
N ILE A 179 17.03 -8.78 4.24
CA ILE A 179 17.79 -7.55 4.33
C ILE A 179 18.68 -7.56 5.58
N LEU A 180 18.13 -7.88 6.75
CA LEU A 180 18.91 -7.87 8.01
C LEU A 180 20.10 -8.82 8.01
N LYS A 181 20.05 -9.93 7.27
CA LYS A 181 21.21 -10.84 7.09
C LYS A 181 22.43 -10.19 6.43
N GLN A 182 22.28 -9.01 5.83
CA GLN A 182 23.36 -8.29 5.16
C GLN A 182 24.11 -7.33 6.11
N TYR A 183 23.57 -7.18 7.32
CA TYR A 183 24.07 -6.26 8.36
C TYR A 183 24.57 -6.97 9.61
#